data_1d670c91670420408af7c24311ac193f
#
_entry.id   1d670c91670420408af7c24311ac193f
#
_cell.length_a   1.000
_cell.length_b   1.000
_cell.length_c   1.000
_cell.angle_alpha   90.00
_cell.angle_beta   90.00
_cell.angle_gamma   90.00
#
_symmetry.space_group_name_H-M   'P 1'
#
loop_
_entity.id
_entity.type
_entity.pdbx_description
1 polymer ?
#
loop_
_entity_poly.entity_id
_entity_poly.type
_entity_poly.pdbx_seq_one_letter_code
_entity_poly.pdbx_strand_id
1 'polypeptide(L)'
;MEFGITFKGFVEPERARKLVAQAEEAGFTYCWFYDSHILWRESFPAMAMCMEHTKNMRFGPCVTNPNTREWSAAASLFGSLAHQSGGRFDIGVGRGDSAVRVMGRKPALLKKMDEFIDVVKGLVRGDECHYGDVPNPIKFPWATAYELPVWVAAYGPKALDSAGRKGDGLILQIAEPAICKWLGDQAIAAGKANGRDMSDYRIMSAAPAYFGDIEACREATRWFPAMVGNHVADIVEKYGTDREDIPKSLTAYIEDRKGYDYSKHGQSDNAYLDFITDDIIE
;
A
#
# COMPACT_ATOMS: atom_id res chain seq x y z
N MET A 1 1.55 -5.90 18.54
CA MET A 1 1.12 -4.88 17.54
C MET A 1 2.37 -4.12 17.15
N GLU A 2 2.56 -3.83 15.87
CA GLU A 2 3.67 -3.01 15.37
C GLU A 2 3.12 -1.71 14.83
N PHE A 3 3.93 -0.67 14.89
CA PHE A 3 3.57 0.66 14.40
C PHE A 3 4.50 1.07 13.26
N GLY A 4 3.92 1.72 12.26
CA GLY A 4 4.66 2.29 11.13
C GLY A 4 4.27 3.75 10.91
N ILE A 5 5.17 4.49 10.27
CA ILE A 5 4.88 5.84 9.77
C ILE A 5 4.80 5.80 8.25
N THR A 6 3.99 6.69 7.67
CA THR A 6 3.84 6.80 6.23
C THR A 6 4.06 8.24 5.77
N PHE A 7 4.96 8.43 4.80
CA PHE A 7 5.18 9.72 4.18
C PHE A 7 4.53 9.80 2.81
N LYS A 8 3.78 10.87 2.56
CA LYS A 8 3.46 11.32 1.22
C LYS A 8 4.61 12.21 0.71
N GLY A 9 5.00 12.08 -0.55
CA GLY A 9 6.28 12.44 -1.13
C GLY A 9 6.79 13.89 -1.12
N PHE A 10 6.22 14.81 -0.33
CA PHE A 10 6.74 16.19 -0.20
C PHE A 10 7.61 16.44 1.03
N VAL A 11 7.97 15.38 1.75
CA VAL A 11 8.84 15.57 2.92
C VAL A 11 10.25 15.85 2.43
N GLU A 12 10.82 16.97 2.87
CA GLU A 12 12.20 17.29 2.56
C GLU A 12 13.13 16.22 3.15
N PRO A 13 14.17 15.78 2.42
CA PRO A 13 14.99 14.63 2.80
C PRO A 13 15.59 14.72 4.20
N GLU A 14 16.04 15.90 4.59
CA GLU A 14 16.59 16.08 5.94
C GLU A 14 15.53 15.94 7.04
N ARG A 15 14.32 16.45 6.78
CA ARG A 15 13.20 16.29 7.70
C ARG A 15 12.78 14.82 7.78
N ALA A 16 12.71 14.12 6.66
CA ALA A 16 12.39 12.69 6.64
C ALA A 16 13.38 11.89 7.48
N ARG A 17 14.70 12.11 7.31
CA ARG A 17 15.75 11.45 8.10
C ARG A 17 15.57 11.67 9.61
N LYS A 18 15.31 12.91 10.03
CA LYS A 18 15.06 13.23 11.44
C LYS A 18 13.82 12.51 11.98
N LEU A 19 12.74 12.52 11.22
CA LEU A 19 11.47 11.90 11.63
C LEU A 19 11.58 10.37 11.71
N VAL A 20 12.27 9.72 10.78
CA VAL A 20 12.45 8.25 10.84
C VAL A 20 13.34 7.84 12.00
N ALA A 21 14.40 8.60 12.32
CA ALA A 21 15.24 8.33 13.48
C ALA A 21 14.43 8.46 14.78
N GLN A 22 13.66 9.53 14.93
CA GLN A 22 12.78 9.73 16.08
C GLN A 22 11.70 8.63 16.18
N ALA A 23 11.13 8.20 15.04
CA ALA A 23 10.13 7.13 15.03
C ALA A 23 10.76 5.78 15.47
N GLU A 24 11.97 5.45 15.00
CA GLU A 24 12.67 4.24 15.43
C GLU A 24 12.98 4.29 16.93
N GLU A 25 13.46 5.42 17.46
CA GLU A 25 13.69 5.62 18.88
C GLU A 25 12.39 5.47 19.71
N ALA A 26 11.26 5.88 19.14
CA ALA A 26 9.93 5.70 19.74
C ALA A 26 9.36 4.28 19.59
N GLY A 27 10.08 3.36 18.96
CA GLY A 27 9.69 1.95 18.81
C GLY A 27 8.86 1.64 17.55
N PHE A 28 8.79 2.55 16.59
CA PHE A 28 8.19 2.25 15.29
C PHE A 28 9.10 1.31 14.50
N THR A 29 8.49 0.34 13.81
CA THR A 29 9.21 -0.73 13.12
C THR A 29 9.14 -0.63 11.59
N TYR A 30 8.23 0.20 11.06
CA TYR A 30 8.01 0.39 9.61
C TYR A 30 7.99 1.86 9.22
N CYS A 31 8.53 2.13 8.03
CA CYS A 31 8.42 3.43 7.36
C CYS A 31 8.00 3.21 5.90
N TRP A 32 6.87 3.76 5.52
CA TRP A 32 6.29 3.63 4.20
C TRP A 32 6.28 4.94 3.43
N PHE A 33 6.40 4.89 2.11
CA PHE A 33 6.35 6.05 1.24
C PHE A 33 5.34 5.86 0.12
N TYR A 34 4.54 6.88 -0.16
CA TYR A 34 3.67 6.88 -1.32
C TYR A 34 4.48 6.90 -2.61
N ASP A 35 4.11 6.04 -3.57
CA ASP A 35 4.78 5.93 -4.88
C ASP A 35 3.83 6.35 -6.01
N SER A 36 3.60 7.67 -6.14
CA SER A 36 2.81 8.30 -7.21
C SER A 36 3.62 9.43 -7.82
N HIS A 37 4.54 9.08 -8.72
CA HIS A 37 5.60 9.94 -9.28
C HIS A 37 5.11 11.20 -10.03
N ILE A 38 3.83 11.27 -10.43
CA ILE A 38 3.24 12.48 -11.00
C ILE A 38 2.77 13.45 -9.91
N LEU A 39 2.29 12.93 -8.79
CA LEU A 39 1.78 13.73 -7.68
C LEU A 39 2.88 14.19 -6.74
N TRP A 40 3.94 13.39 -6.59
CA TRP A 40 5.02 13.61 -5.64
C TRP A 40 6.38 13.26 -6.24
N ARG A 41 7.44 13.71 -5.58
CA ARG A 41 8.82 13.34 -5.94
C ARG A 41 9.00 11.83 -5.84
N GLU A 42 9.98 11.30 -6.57
CA GLU A 42 10.37 9.89 -6.51
C GLU A 42 10.72 9.47 -5.07
N SER A 43 10.08 8.41 -4.59
CA SER A 43 10.14 7.99 -3.18
C SER A 43 11.39 7.18 -2.82
N PHE A 44 11.94 6.41 -3.76
CA PHE A 44 13.05 5.50 -3.48
C PHE A 44 14.37 6.19 -3.09
N PRO A 45 14.76 7.33 -3.66
CA PRO A 45 15.92 8.09 -3.16
C PRO A 45 15.75 8.53 -1.71
N ALA A 46 14.54 8.96 -1.32
CA ALA A 46 14.25 9.33 0.06
C ALA A 46 14.31 8.12 1.01
N MET A 47 13.80 6.97 0.58
CA MET A 47 13.92 5.72 1.34
C MET A 47 15.39 5.34 1.58
N ALA A 48 16.20 5.32 0.53
CA ALA A 48 17.64 5.00 0.63
C ALA A 48 18.34 5.89 1.67
N MET A 49 18.11 7.20 1.62
CA MET A 49 18.67 8.13 2.61
C MET A 49 18.18 7.89 4.04
N CYS A 50 16.90 7.51 4.20
CA CYS A 50 16.33 7.22 5.53
C CYS A 50 16.87 5.91 6.11
N MET A 51 17.10 4.89 5.28
CA MET A 51 17.65 3.60 5.69
C MET A 51 19.01 3.71 6.38
N GLU A 52 19.85 4.66 5.95
CA GLU A 52 21.18 4.91 6.53
C GLU A 52 21.11 5.51 7.94
N HIS A 53 19.97 6.09 8.32
CA HIS A 53 19.75 6.74 9.61
C HIS A 53 19.01 5.87 10.62
N THR A 54 18.75 4.60 10.27
CA THR A 54 18.03 3.64 11.11
C THR A 54 18.75 2.29 11.12
N LYS A 55 18.51 1.49 12.17
CA LYS A 55 19.17 0.18 12.34
C LYS A 55 18.21 -0.99 12.12
N ASN A 56 16.97 -0.87 12.55
CA ASN A 56 16.00 -1.97 12.60
C ASN A 56 14.74 -1.70 11.77
N MET A 57 14.41 -0.42 11.51
CA MET A 57 13.22 -0.02 10.80
C MET A 57 13.22 -0.59 9.38
N ARG A 58 12.09 -1.18 8.98
CA ARG A 58 11.84 -1.66 7.61
C ARG A 58 11.23 -0.56 6.77
N PHE A 59 11.51 -0.58 5.48
CA PHE A 59 11.07 0.46 4.53
C PHE A 59 10.36 -0.14 3.34
N GLY A 60 9.44 0.62 2.75
CA GLY A 60 8.82 0.21 1.49
C GLY A 60 7.92 1.26 0.85
N PRO A 61 7.59 1.09 -0.44
CA PRO A 61 6.56 1.88 -1.09
C PRO A 61 5.17 1.43 -0.61
N CYS A 62 4.27 2.37 -0.41
CA CYS A 62 2.87 2.08 -0.06
C CYS A 62 1.92 2.88 -0.97
N VAL A 63 1.66 2.41 -2.16
CA VAL A 63 2.10 1.18 -2.82
C VAL A 63 2.68 1.48 -4.20
N THR A 64 3.64 0.66 -4.66
CA THR A 64 4.05 0.65 -6.06
C THR A 64 3.09 -0.16 -6.93
N ASN A 65 3.33 -0.23 -8.25
CA ASN A 65 2.44 -0.90 -9.19
C ASN A 65 3.16 -1.40 -10.46
N PRO A 66 2.60 -2.34 -11.22
CA PRO A 66 3.24 -2.94 -12.40
C PRO A 66 3.21 -2.07 -13.67
N ASN A 67 2.73 -0.81 -13.61
CA ASN A 67 2.51 0.01 -14.81
C ASN A 67 3.46 1.21 -14.93
N THR A 68 4.15 1.59 -13.86
CA THR A 68 4.93 2.84 -13.81
C THR A 68 6.42 2.63 -14.03
N ARG A 69 6.91 1.41 -13.81
CA ARG A 69 8.31 1.04 -14.06
C ARG A 69 8.40 -0.23 -14.86
N GLU A 70 9.44 -0.36 -15.68
CA GLU A 70 9.81 -1.63 -16.30
C GLU A 70 10.18 -2.63 -15.19
N TRP A 71 9.78 -3.92 -15.34
CA TRP A 71 9.78 -4.86 -14.23
C TRP A 71 11.18 -5.30 -13.79
N SER A 72 12.11 -5.47 -14.72
CA SER A 72 13.50 -5.78 -14.35
C SER A 72 14.18 -4.59 -13.69
N ALA A 73 13.91 -3.37 -14.14
CA ALA A 73 14.41 -2.16 -13.51
C ALA A 73 13.84 -1.98 -12.10
N ALA A 74 12.54 -2.28 -11.91
CA ALA A 74 11.90 -2.29 -10.59
C ALA A 74 12.53 -3.34 -9.67
N ALA A 75 12.69 -4.57 -10.14
CA ALA A 75 13.33 -5.64 -9.38
C ALA A 75 14.78 -5.31 -9.01
N SER A 76 15.55 -4.71 -9.95
CA SER A 76 16.91 -4.25 -9.70
C SER A 76 16.96 -3.19 -8.59
N LEU A 77 16.05 -2.22 -8.62
CA LEU A 77 15.92 -1.21 -7.57
C LEU A 77 15.60 -1.85 -6.22
N PHE A 78 14.61 -2.76 -6.17
CA PHE A 78 14.19 -3.40 -4.93
C PHE A 78 15.28 -4.30 -4.35
N GLY A 79 15.95 -5.08 -5.18
CA GLY A 79 17.09 -5.91 -4.77
C GLY A 79 18.27 -5.09 -4.25
N SER A 80 18.54 -3.93 -4.87
CA SER A 80 19.59 -3.02 -4.41
C SER A 80 19.25 -2.41 -3.04
N LEU A 81 18.00 -1.98 -2.83
CA LEU A 81 17.54 -1.45 -1.54
C LEU A 81 17.51 -2.53 -0.45
N ALA A 82 17.09 -3.76 -0.79
CA ALA A 82 17.16 -4.89 0.13
C ALA A 82 18.60 -5.18 0.55
N HIS A 83 19.54 -5.17 -0.40
CA HIS A 83 20.97 -5.36 -0.11
C HIS A 83 21.53 -4.22 0.76
N GLN A 84 21.32 -2.96 0.37
CA GLN A 84 21.80 -1.77 1.08
C GLN A 84 21.28 -1.73 2.53
N SER A 85 20.04 -2.14 2.76
CA SER A 85 19.41 -2.13 4.07
C SER A 85 19.67 -3.38 4.92
N GLY A 86 20.38 -4.39 4.41
CA GLY A 86 20.54 -5.68 5.09
C GLY A 86 19.23 -6.45 5.22
N GLY A 87 18.36 -6.41 4.19
CA GLY A 87 17.09 -7.13 4.16
C GLY A 87 15.91 -6.38 4.79
N ARG A 88 16.06 -5.10 5.13
CA ARG A 88 15.00 -4.27 5.75
C ARG A 88 14.12 -3.55 4.71
N PHE A 89 13.94 -4.13 3.54
CA PHE A 89 13.11 -3.57 2.48
C PHE A 89 11.96 -4.52 2.13
N ASP A 90 10.74 -4.01 2.15
CA ASP A 90 9.51 -4.68 1.76
C ASP A 90 8.90 -3.95 0.56
N ILE A 91 8.07 -4.60 -0.23
CA ILE A 91 7.28 -3.90 -1.25
C ILE A 91 5.79 -3.94 -0.93
N GLY A 92 5.17 -2.78 -0.87
CA GLY A 92 3.73 -2.66 -0.99
C GLY A 92 3.34 -2.57 -2.46
N VAL A 93 2.43 -3.41 -2.92
CA VAL A 93 2.00 -3.49 -4.33
C VAL A 93 0.50 -3.30 -4.44
N GLY A 94 0.08 -2.50 -5.41
CA GLY A 94 -1.31 -2.34 -5.81
C GLY A 94 -1.44 -2.31 -7.33
N ARG A 95 -2.67 -2.16 -7.82
CA ARG A 95 -2.95 -2.10 -9.26
C ARG A 95 -2.52 -0.79 -9.93
N GLY A 96 -2.14 0.23 -9.14
CA GLY A 96 -1.78 1.54 -9.64
C GLY A 96 -2.99 2.45 -9.78
N ASP A 97 -3.61 2.82 -8.68
CA ASP A 97 -4.77 3.71 -8.69
C ASP A 97 -4.34 5.17 -8.93
N SER A 98 -3.92 5.92 -7.92
CA SER A 98 -3.54 7.33 -8.06
C SER A 98 -2.40 7.55 -9.07
N ALA A 99 -1.32 6.74 -9.00
CA ALA A 99 -0.16 6.87 -9.88
C ALA A 99 -0.48 6.69 -11.37
N VAL A 100 -1.55 5.95 -11.70
CA VAL A 100 -1.90 5.60 -13.09
C VAL A 100 -3.11 6.41 -13.58
N ARG A 101 -4.12 6.61 -12.73
CA ARG A 101 -5.32 7.36 -13.07
C ARG A 101 -5.06 8.84 -13.33
N VAL A 102 -4.13 9.45 -12.59
CA VAL A 102 -3.72 10.85 -12.81
C VAL A 102 -3.14 11.05 -14.22
N MET A 103 -2.61 10.00 -14.85
CA MET A 103 -2.16 9.99 -16.24
C MET A 103 -3.28 9.63 -17.25
N GLY A 104 -4.53 9.49 -16.80
CA GLY A 104 -5.65 9.06 -17.64
C GLY A 104 -5.60 7.57 -18.03
N ARG A 105 -4.78 6.76 -17.37
CA ARG A 105 -4.63 5.32 -17.64
C ARG A 105 -5.46 4.49 -16.68
N LYS A 106 -5.80 3.27 -17.09
CA LYS A 106 -6.50 2.30 -16.23
C LYS A 106 -5.51 1.56 -15.32
N PRO A 107 -5.90 1.23 -14.07
CA PRO A 107 -5.13 0.34 -13.21
C PRO A 107 -4.85 -1.01 -13.86
N ALA A 108 -3.76 -1.65 -13.47
CA ALA A 108 -3.39 -2.97 -13.97
C ALA A 108 -4.48 -4.02 -13.69
N LEU A 109 -4.57 -5.01 -14.57
CA LEU A 109 -5.35 -6.21 -14.30
C LEU A 109 -4.68 -7.00 -13.15
N LEU A 110 -5.46 -7.72 -12.35
CA LEU A 110 -4.93 -8.54 -11.24
C LEU A 110 -3.92 -9.56 -11.73
N LYS A 111 -4.18 -10.22 -12.86
CA LYS A 111 -3.21 -11.14 -13.48
C LYS A 111 -1.84 -10.50 -13.72
N LYS A 112 -1.82 -9.25 -14.22
CA LYS A 112 -0.57 -8.51 -14.44
C LYS A 112 0.12 -8.16 -13.12
N MET A 113 -0.65 -7.85 -12.07
CA MET A 113 -0.10 -7.59 -10.74
C MET A 113 0.49 -8.86 -10.12
N ASP A 114 -0.20 -9.99 -10.23
CA ASP A 114 0.28 -11.30 -9.76
C ASP A 114 1.59 -11.70 -10.45
N GLU A 115 1.65 -11.56 -11.78
CA GLU A 115 2.85 -11.82 -12.57
C GLU A 115 4.01 -10.89 -12.20
N PHE A 116 3.73 -9.60 -12.01
CA PHE A 116 4.74 -8.64 -11.52
C PHE A 116 5.33 -9.05 -10.18
N ILE A 117 4.50 -9.49 -9.23
CA ILE A 117 4.96 -9.96 -7.91
C ILE A 117 5.88 -11.18 -8.08
N ASP A 118 5.48 -12.16 -8.89
CA ASP A 118 6.29 -13.37 -9.13
C ASP A 118 7.64 -13.00 -9.74
N VAL A 119 7.66 -12.14 -10.76
CA VAL A 119 8.86 -11.72 -11.47
C VAL A 119 9.81 -10.94 -10.56
N VAL A 120 9.32 -9.96 -9.82
CA VAL A 120 10.20 -9.14 -8.96
C VAL A 120 10.76 -9.95 -7.78
N LYS A 121 9.94 -10.81 -7.16
CA LYS A 121 10.44 -11.74 -6.12
C LYS A 121 11.48 -12.70 -6.68
N GLY A 122 11.21 -13.29 -7.84
CA GLY A 122 12.13 -14.23 -8.49
C GLY A 122 13.47 -13.58 -8.85
N LEU A 123 13.45 -12.42 -9.51
CA LEU A 123 14.67 -11.72 -9.89
C LEU A 123 15.51 -11.30 -8.68
N VAL A 124 14.88 -10.77 -7.62
CA VAL A 124 15.60 -10.38 -6.39
C VAL A 124 16.25 -11.60 -5.72
N ARG A 125 15.58 -12.74 -5.75
CA ARG A 125 16.10 -14.03 -5.25
C ARG A 125 17.22 -14.62 -6.10
N GLY A 126 17.36 -14.14 -7.36
CA GLY A 126 18.32 -14.64 -8.33
C GLY A 126 17.80 -15.82 -9.17
N ASP A 127 16.48 -15.97 -9.26
CA ASP A 127 15.87 -16.92 -10.18
C ASP A 127 15.95 -16.43 -11.63
N GLU A 128 15.89 -17.35 -12.57
CA GLU A 128 15.68 -17.04 -13.98
C GLU A 128 14.19 -16.77 -14.23
N CYS A 129 13.87 -15.58 -14.74
CA CYS A 129 12.49 -15.14 -14.96
C CYS A 129 12.25 -14.76 -16.42
N HIS A 130 11.07 -15.12 -16.91
CA HIS A 130 10.55 -14.70 -18.22
C HIS A 130 9.21 -13.98 -18.02
N TYR A 131 9.02 -12.82 -18.67
CA TYR A 131 7.77 -12.05 -18.57
C TYR A 131 7.54 -11.17 -19.79
N GLY A 132 6.28 -10.84 -20.04
CA GLY A 132 5.87 -9.95 -21.14
C GLY A 132 6.37 -10.45 -22.50
N ASP A 133 6.94 -9.55 -23.29
CA ASP A 133 7.53 -9.78 -24.61
C ASP A 133 9.07 -9.84 -24.60
N VAL A 134 9.68 -9.98 -23.43
CA VAL A 134 11.14 -10.14 -23.32
C VAL A 134 11.54 -11.46 -23.97
N PRO A 135 12.41 -11.44 -25.02
CA PRO A 135 12.64 -12.63 -25.84
C PRO A 135 13.43 -13.73 -25.12
N ASN A 136 14.25 -13.38 -24.15
CA ASN A 136 15.06 -14.33 -23.39
C ASN A 136 14.77 -14.21 -21.90
N PRO A 137 14.83 -15.32 -21.14
CA PRO A 137 14.81 -15.27 -19.68
C PRO A 137 15.93 -14.38 -19.15
N ILE A 138 15.66 -13.67 -18.08
CA ILE A 138 16.64 -12.81 -17.41
C ILE A 138 16.89 -13.28 -15.98
N LYS A 139 18.11 -13.03 -15.52
CA LYS A 139 18.55 -13.33 -14.16
C LYS A 139 19.53 -12.26 -13.70
N PHE A 140 19.48 -11.88 -12.43
CA PHE A 140 20.47 -10.98 -11.88
C PHE A 140 21.71 -11.76 -11.39
N PRO A 141 22.88 -11.61 -12.02
CA PRO A 141 24.10 -12.30 -11.57
C PRO A 141 24.62 -11.80 -10.22
N TRP A 142 24.12 -10.66 -9.76
CA TRP A 142 24.48 -10.00 -8.49
C TRP A 142 23.41 -10.17 -7.41
N ALA A 143 22.34 -10.96 -7.65
CA ALA A 143 21.29 -11.18 -6.66
C ALA A 143 21.88 -11.71 -5.34
N THR A 144 21.39 -11.16 -4.23
CA THR A 144 21.97 -11.40 -2.90
C THR A 144 21.14 -12.35 -2.05
N ALA A 145 20.16 -13.02 -2.62
CA ALA A 145 19.26 -13.98 -1.96
C ALA A 145 18.49 -13.40 -0.74
N TYR A 146 18.28 -12.09 -0.67
CA TYR A 146 17.37 -11.52 0.31
C TYR A 146 15.94 -11.88 -0.06
N GLU A 147 15.16 -12.27 0.95
CA GLU A 147 13.73 -12.34 0.82
C GLU A 147 13.16 -10.94 0.58
N LEU A 148 12.22 -10.82 -0.35
CA LEU A 148 11.48 -9.60 -0.62
C LEU A 148 10.03 -9.76 -0.15
N PRO A 149 9.69 -9.36 1.08
CA PRO A 149 8.32 -9.43 1.56
C PRO A 149 7.40 -8.53 0.74
N VAL A 150 6.25 -9.06 0.35
CA VAL A 150 5.26 -8.38 -0.49
C VAL A 150 3.97 -8.15 0.27
N TRP A 151 3.57 -6.90 0.37
CA TRP A 151 2.30 -6.48 0.94
C TRP A 151 1.35 -6.04 -0.19
N VAL A 152 0.17 -6.61 -0.27
CA VAL A 152 -0.78 -6.32 -1.35
C VAL A 152 -1.89 -5.42 -0.87
N ALA A 153 -2.10 -4.29 -1.55
CA ALA A 153 -3.28 -3.45 -1.31
C ALA A 153 -4.51 -4.02 -2.04
N ALA A 154 -5.52 -4.44 -1.28
CA ALA A 154 -6.68 -5.11 -1.83
C ALA A 154 -7.95 -4.87 -1.00
N TYR A 155 -9.09 -4.73 -1.69
CA TYR A 155 -10.40 -4.50 -1.05
C TYR A 155 -11.50 -5.40 -1.61
N GLY A 156 -11.57 -5.63 -2.91
CA GLY A 156 -12.58 -6.48 -3.53
C GLY A 156 -12.20 -7.97 -3.51
N PRO A 157 -13.18 -8.89 -3.68
CA PRO A 157 -12.99 -10.34 -3.48
C PRO A 157 -11.85 -10.94 -4.32
N LYS A 158 -11.76 -10.57 -5.60
CA LYS A 158 -10.68 -11.06 -6.48
C LYS A 158 -9.31 -10.50 -6.11
N ALA A 159 -9.26 -9.27 -5.59
CA ALA A 159 -8.01 -8.67 -5.16
C ALA A 159 -7.54 -9.26 -3.82
N LEU A 160 -8.48 -9.55 -2.90
CA LEU A 160 -8.19 -10.25 -1.64
C LEU A 160 -7.73 -11.70 -1.89
N ASP A 161 -8.32 -12.39 -2.88
CA ASP A 161 -7.82 -13.68 -3.32
C ASP A 161 -6.38 -13.60 -3.81
N SER A 162 -6.05 -12.62 -4.66
CA SER A 162 -4.69 -12.35 -5.11
C SER A 162 -3.75 -12.04 -3.93
N ALA A 163 -4.18 -11.20 -2.99
CA ALA A 163 -3.41 -10.87 -1.79
C ALA A 163 -3.09 -12.10 -0.94
N GLY A 164 -4.08 -12.98 -0.73
CA GLY A 164 -3.88 -14.24 -0.02
C GLY A 164 -2.94 -15.21 -0.74
N ARG A 165 -3.01 -15.30 -2.07
CA ARG A 165 -2.16 -16.20 -2.87
C ARG A 165 -0.73 -15.71 -3.03
N LYS A 166 -0.49 -14.40 -3.14
CA LYS A 166 0.78 -13.81 -3.57
C LYS A 166 1.48 -12.97 -2.52
N GLY A 167 0.71 -12.32 -1.62
CA GLY A 167 1.24 -11.42 -0.61
C GLY A 167 1.72 -12.13 0.65
N ASP A 168 2.64 -11.50 1.34
CA ASP A 168 3.09 -11.85 2.69
C ASP A 168 2.34 -10.99 3.74
N GLY A 169 1.59 -9.99 3.27
CA GLY A 169 0.69 -9.16 4.06
C GLY A 169 -0.34 -8.42 3.21
N LEU A 170 -1.34 -7.86 3.88
CA LEU A 170 -2.42 -7.05 3.32
C LEU A 170 -2.28 -5.59 3.75
N ILE A 171 -2.44 -4.66 2.82
CA ILE A 171 -2.49 -3.22 3.08
C ILE A 171 -3.92 -2.73 2.93
N LEU A 172 -4.43 -2.08 3.97
CA LEU A 172 -5.74 -1.44 4.02
C LEU A 172 -5.60 0.03 4.43
N GLN A 173 -6.16 0.94 3.64
CA GLN A 173 -6.34 2.34 4.03
C GLN A 173 -7.74 2.50 4.64
N ILE A 174 -7.98 1.81 5.72
CA ILE A 174 -9.20 1.80 6.50
C ILE A 174 -8.78 1.66 7.96
N ALA A 175 -9.39 2.43 8.88
CA ALA A 175 -9.08 2.39 10.31
C ALA A 175 -10.15 1.68 11.14
N GLU A 176 -11.27 1.27 10.54
CA GLU A 176 -12.37 0.59 11.24
C GLU A 176 -12.00 -0.89 11.49
N PRO A 177 -11.91 -1.34 12.78
CA PRO A 177 -11.37 -2.65 13.13
C PRO A 177 -12.17 -3.84 12.58
N ALA A 178 -13.51 -3.76 12.54
CA ALA A 178 -14.36 -4.84 12.08
C ALA A 178 -14.19 -5.05 10.56
N ILE A 179 -14.09 -3.97 9.80
CA ILE A 179 -13.84 -4.01 8.35
C ILE A 179 -12.44 -4.56 8.07
N CYS A 180 -11.43 -4.07 8.79
CA CYS A 180 -10.05 -4.58 8.64
C CYS A 180 -9.97 -6.09 8.93
N LYS A 181 -10.62 -6.54 9.99
CA LYS A 181 -10.69 -7.96 10.31
C LYS A 181 -11.40 -8.76 9.23
N TRP A 182 -12.56 -8.31 8.79
CA TRP A 182 -13.36 -8.98 7.77
C TRP A 182 -12.60 -9.13 6.43
N LEU A 183 -11.92 -8.08 5.96
CA LEU A 183 -11.09 -8.13 4.75
C LEU A 183 -9.87 -9.03 4.95
N GLY A 184 -9.23 -8.95 6.11
CA GLY A 184 -8.09 -9.79 6.47
C GLY A 184 -8.42 -11.27 6.50
N ASP A 185 -9.55 -11.63 7.11
CA ASP A 185 -10.03 -13.01 7.17
C ASP A 185 -10.25 -13.60 5.77
N GLN A 186 -10.73 -12.81 4.80
CA GLN A 186 -10.91 -13.26 3.43
C GLN A 186 -9.58 -13.51 2.71
N ALA A 187 -8.60 -12.63 2.88
CA ALA A 187 -7.27 -12.84 2.31
C ALA A 187 -6.60 -14.08 2.92
N ILE A 188 -6.71 -14.27 4.23
CA ILE A 188 -6.19 -15.44 4.94
C ILE A 188 -6.89 -16.72 4.45
N ALA A 189 -8.21 -16.71 4.31
CA ALA A 189 -8.96 -17.85 3.77
C ALA A 189 -8.54 -18.21 2.36
N ALA A 190 -8.31 -17.21 1.48
CA ALA A 190 -7.82 -17.43 0.13
C ALA A 190 -6.41 -18.04 0.11
N GLY A 191 -5.50 -17.58 0.98
CA GLY A 191 -4.16 -18.14 1.12
C GLY A 191 -4.21 -19.62 1.55
N LYS A 192 -5.00 -19.93 2.59
CA LYS A 192 -5.20 -21.30 3.07
C LYS A 192 -5.81 -22.22 1.99
N ALA A 193 -6.80 -21.75 1.25
CA ALA A 193 -7.41 -22.49 0.15
C ALA A 193 -6.42 -22.84 -0.98
N ASN A 194 -5.34 -22.06 -1.09
CA ASN A 194 -4.24 -22.29 -2.03
C ASN A 194 -3.02 -23.00 -1.39
N GLY A 195 -3.19 -23.61 -0.22
CA GLY A 195 -2.17 -24.42 0.44
C GLY A 195 -1.05 -23.65 1.13
N ARG A 196 -1.22 -22.34 1.33
CA ARG A 196 -0.21 -21.53 2.03
C ARG A 196 -0.38 -21.61 3.54
N ASP A 197 0.73 -21.61 4.26
CA ASP A 197 0.75 -21.27 5.67
C ASP A 197 0.53 -19.76 5.82
N MET A 198 -0.49 -19.38 6.58
CA MET A 198 -0.89 -18.01 6.82
C MET A 198 -0.69 -17.60 8.29
N SER A 199 0.09 -18.35 9.06
CA SER A 199 0.36 -18.07 10.48
C SER A 199 1.04 -16.72 10.69
N ASP A 200 1.95 -16.35 9.78
CA ASP A 200 2.71 -15.10 9.81
C ASP A 200 2.14 -14.00 8.88
N TYR A 201 0.95 -14.25 8.30
CA TYR A 201 0.32 -13.29 7.41
C TYR A 201 -0.12 -12.03 8.18
N ARG A 202 0.28 -10.87 7.72
CA ARG A 202 0.13 -9.61 8.43
C ARG A 202 -0.89 -8.71 7.77
N ILE A 203 -1.62 -7.92 8.56
CA ILE A 203 -2.60 -6.95 8.10
C ILE A 203 -2.16 -5.58 8.57
N MET A 204 -1.93 -4.66 7.64
CA MET A 204 -1.65 -3.26 7.91
C MET A 204 -2.91 -2.43 7.71
N SER A 205 -3.31 -1.71 8.75
CA SER A 205 -4.29 -0.63 8.69
C SER A 205 -3.54 0.69 8.66
N ALA A 206 -3.79 1.51 7.65
CA ALA A 206 -3.18 2.82 7.49
C ALA A 206 -4.22 3.93 7.57
N ALA A 207 -4.04 4.86 8.49
CA ALA A 207 -4.90 6.02 8.69
C ALA A 207 -4.07 7.22 9.16
N PRO A 208 -4.54 8.47 8.95
CA PRO A 208 -3.91 9.63 9.56
C PRO A 208 -4.11 9.59 11.07
N ALA A 209 -3.10 10.08 11.79
CA ALA A 209 -3.19 10.33 13.22
C ALA A 209 -2.73 11.77 13.49
N TYR A 210 -3.51 12.48 14.27
CA TYR A 210 -3.20 13.83 14.70
C TYR A 210 -3.50 13.99 16.19
N PHE A 211 -2.68 14.76 16.89
CA PHE A 211 -2.82 14.97 18.33
C PHE A 211 -2.88 16.48 18.62
N GLY A 212 -3.85 16.90 19.43
CA GLY A 212 -3.98 18.29 19.82
C GLY A 212 -5.44 18.68 20.06
N ASP A 213 -5.77 19.94 19.74
CA ASP A 213 -7.13 20.44 19.78
C ASP A 213 -8.05 19.62 18.86
N ILE A 214 -9.26 19.31 19.31
CA ILE A 214 -10.16 18.39 18.60
C ILE A 214 -10.60 18.95 17.24
N GLU A 215 -10.86 20.24 17.13
CA GLU A 215 -11.26 20.86 15.87
C GLU A 215 -10.10 20.84 14.86
N ALA A 216 -8.88 21.12 15.33
CA ALA A 216 -7.67 21.00 14.51
C ALA A 216 -7.41 19.56 14.06
N CYS A 217 -7.67 18.57 14.92
CA CYS A 217 -7.56 17.14 14.58
C CYS A 217 -8.58 16.75 13.50
N ARG A 218 -9.84 17.15 13.64
CA ARG A 218 -10.91 16.89 12.65
C ARG A 218 -10.55 17.49 11.29
N GLU A 219 -10.16 18.74 11.26
CA GLU A 219 -9.80 19.41 10.00
C GLU A 219 -8.58 18.76 9.34
N ALA A 220 -7.55 18.41 10.11
CA ALA A 220 -6.35 17.77 9.60
C ALA A 220 -6.58 16.37 9.03
N THR A 221 -7.62 15.65 9.48
CA THR A 221 -7.94 14.27 9.08
C THR A 221 -9.12 14.14 8.14
N ARG A 222 -9.94 15.19 7.93
CA ARG A 222 -11.17 15.22 7.11
C ARG A 222 -10.99 14.68 5.67
N TRP A 223 -9.82 14.84 5.10
CA TRP A 223 -9.51 14.34 3.75
C TRP A 223 -9.50 12.81 3.63
N PHE A 224 -9.26 12.11 4.73
CA PHE A 224 -9.05 10.66 4.71
C PHE A 224 -10.35 9.87 4.44
N PRO A 225 -11.49 10.13 5.10
CA PRO A 225 -12.75 9.45 4.79
C PRO A 225 -13.17 9.58 3.32
N ALA A 226 -12.96 10.75 2.69
CA ALA A 226 -13.26 10.93 1.27
C ALA A 226 -12.42 10.01 0.36
N MET A 227 -11.14 9.81 0.70
CA MET A 227 -10.27 8.88 0.00
C MET A 227 -10.70 7.42 0.23
N VAL A 228 -11.00 7.06 1.47
CA VAL A 228 -11.49 5.71 1.84
C VAL A 228 -12.80 5.37 1.14
N GLY A 229 -13.68 6.34 0.96
CA GLY A 229 -14.96 6.18 0.26
C GLY A 229 -14.86 5.52 -1.11
N ASN A 230 -13.74 5.67 -1.81
CA ASN A 230 -13.49 4.97 -3.07
C ASN A 230 -13.31 3.46 -2.86
N HIS A 231 -12.57 3.07 -1.85
CA HIS A 231 -12.35 1.66 -1.53
C HIS A 231 -13.63 1.01 -1.02
N VAL A 232 -14.37 1.72 -0.17
CA VAL A 232 -15.68 1.31 0.34
C VAL A 232 -16.69 1.10 -0.79
N ALA A 233 -16.77 2.01 -1.75
CA ALA A 233 -17.66 1.85 -2.90
C ALA A 233 -17.28 0.66 -3.78
N ASP A 234 -16.00 0.44 -4.02
CA ASP A 234 -15.51 -0.74 -4.74
C ASP A 234 -15.91 -2.04 -4.01
N ILE A 235 -15.89 -2.03 -2.67
CA ILE A 235 -16.32 -3.17 -1.85
C ILE A 235 -17.82 -3.41 -2.05
N VAL A 236 -18.65 -2.39 -1.86
CA VAL A 236 -20.11 -2.54 -1.96
C VAL A 236 -20.58 -2.88 -3.37
N GLU A 237 -19.98 -2.27 -4.41
CA GLU A 237 -20.30 -2.63 -5.80
C GLU A 237 -20.05 -4.12 -6.06
N LYS A 238 -19.02 -4.70 -5.45
CA LYS A 238 -18.59 -6.08 -5.71
C LYS A 238 -19.22 -7.12 -4.79
N TYR A 239 -19.55 -6.75 -3.56
CA TYR A 239 -20.15 -7.66 -2.58
C TYR A 239 -21.67 -7.50 -2.47
N GLY A 240 -22.24 -6.37 -2.88
CA GLY A 240 -23.63 -5.98 -2.65
C GLY A 240 -23.85 -5.41 -1.26
N THR A 241 -25.04 -4.85 -1.02
CA THR A 241 -25.43 -4.24 0.26
C THR A 241 -26.18 -5.19 1.20
N ASP A 242 -26.69 -6.31 0.68
CA ASP A 242 -27.67 -7.18 1.38
C ASP A 242 -27.05 -8.41 2.05
N ARG A 243 -25.73 -8.45 2.18
CA ARG A 243 -25.04 -9.57 2.83
C ARG A 243 -24.93 -9.36 4.32
N GLU A 244 -25.34 -10.35 5.11
CA GLU A 244 -25.28 -10.31 6.59
C GLU A 244 -23.85 -10.24 7.15
N ASP A 245 -22.84 -10.69 6.37
CA ASP A 245 -21.44 -10.68 6.75
C ASP A 245 -20.72 -9.35 6.47
N ILE A 246 -21.36 -8.38 5.81
CA ILE A 246 -20.79 -7.05 5.59
C ILE A 246 -21.04 -6.15 6.82
N PRO A 247 -19.98 -5.52 7.38
CA PRO A 247 -20.16 -4.58 8.47
C PRO A 247 -21.12 -3.43 8.10
N LYS A 248 -22.10 -3.16 8.96
CA LYS A 248 -23.13 -2.13 8.71
C LYS A 248 -22.55 -0.70 8.57
N SER A 249 -21.42 -0.44 9.21
CA SER A 249 -20.67 0.82 9.05
C SER A 249 -20.24 1.11 7.60
N LEU A 250 -20.10 0.04 6.79
CA LEU A 250 -19.76 0.14 5.37
C LEU A 250 -20.92 0.65 4.51
N THR A 251 -22.16 0.23 4.83
CA THR A 251 -23.35 0.57 4.03
C THR A 251 -23.83 2.00 4.27
N ALA A 252 -23.74 2.49 5.49
CA ALA A 252 -24.12 3.87 5.85
C ALA A 252 -23.25 4.94 5.14
N TYR A 253 -22.02 4.59 4.81
CA TYR A 253 -21.05 5.51 4.20
C TYR A 253 -21.28 5.78 2.70
N ILE A 254 -22.08 4.99 2.01
CA ILE A 254 -22.16 4.96 0.55
C ILE A 254 -23.29 5.83 0.00
N GLU A 255 -24.35 6.02 0.77
CA GLU A 255 -25.58 6.67 0.30
C GLU A 255 -25.38 8.13 -0.13
N ASP A 256 -24.36 8.82 0.42
CA ASP A 256 -24.11 10.26 0.17
C ASP A 256 -22.89 10.56 -0.74
N ARG A 257 -22.25 9.56 -1.35
CA ARG A 257 -20.98 9.74 -2.06
C ARG A 257 -21.10 10.43 -3.42
N LYS A 258 -20.26 11.46 -3.65
CA LYS A 258 -19.94 12.04 -4.95
C LYS A 258 -18.56 11.55 -5.46
N GLY A 259 -18.31 11.58 -6.76
CA GLY A 259 -17.05 11.08 -7.36
C GLY A 259 -15.79 11.72 -6.77
N TYR A 260 -14.70 10.96 -6.71
CA TYR A 260 -13.41 11.39 -6.14
C TYR A 260 -12.47 11.93 -7.22
N ASP A 261 -11.82 13.07 -6.97
CA ASP A 261 -10.83 13.67 -7.86
C ASP A 261 -9.41 13.21 -7.51
N TYR A 262 -8.85 12.32 -8.31
CA TYR A 262 -7.50 11.78 -8.14
C TYR A 262 -6.39 12.82 -8.29
N SER A 263 -6.61 13.95 -8.97
CA SER A 263 -5.63 15.03 -9.08
C SER A 263 -5.39 15.74 -7.74
N LYS A 264 -6.39 15.69 -6.85
CA LYS A 264 -6.37 16.25 -5.49
C LYS A 264 -6.20 15.19 -4.41
N HIS A 265 -5.64 14.03 -4.76
CA HIS A 265 -5.45 12.92 -3.84
C HIS A 265 -4.67 13.31 -2.58
N GLY A 266 -5.28 13.13 -1.42
CA GLY A 266 -4.67 13.45 -0.12
C GLY A 266 -4.57 14.96 0.20
N GLN A 267 -5.37 15.82 -0.47
CA GLN A 267 -5.46 17.26 -0.19
C GLN A 267 -6.75 17.57 0.57
N SER A 268 -6.68 18.50 1.53
CA SER A 268 -7.81 18.92 2.37
C SER A 268 -8.77 19.90 1.67
N ASP A 269 -8.38 20.50 0.55
CA ASP A 269 -9.15 21.49 -0.22
C ASP A 269 -10.04 20.88 -1.32
N ASN A 270 -10.32 19.57 -1.22
CA ASN A 270 -11.15 18.87 -2.18
C ASN A 270 -12.64 19.17 -1.95
N ALA A 271 -13.35 19.71 -2.95
CA ALA A 271 -14.77 20.06 -2.89
C ALA A 271 -15.73 18.89 -2.60
N TYR A 272 -15.20 17.66 -2.58
CA TYR A 272 -15.95 16.43 -2.24
C TYR A 272 -15.98 16.13 -0.75
N LEU A 273 -15.53 17.04 0.11
CA LEU A 273 -15.51 16.85 1.57
C LEU A 273 -16.79 17.30 2.27
N ASP A 274 -17.71 17.97 1.55
CA ASP A 274 -18.93 18.56 2.15
C ASP A 274 -19.86 17.55 2.82
N PHE A 275 -19.77 16.26 2.43
CA PHE A 275 -20.56 15.18 3.05
C PHE A 275 -19.89 14.56 4.29
N ILE A 276 -18.62 14.90 4.57
CA ILE A 276 -17.87 14.37 5.71
C ILE A 276 -18.25 15.13 6.97
N THR A 277 -19.15 14.55 7.75
CA THR A 277 -19.53 15.08 9.08
C THR A 277 -18.48 14.72 10.13
N ASP A 278 -18.53 15.39 11.28
CA ASP A 278 -17.60 15.12 12.37
C ASP A 278 -17.73 13.68 12.91
N ASP A 279 -18.95 13.13 12.94
CA ASP A 279 -19.21 11.74 13.34
C ASP A 279 -18.54 10.70 12.43
N ILE A 280 -18.26 11.06 11.17
CA ILE A 280 -17.53 10.17 10.23
C ILE A 280 -16.02 10.21 10.49
N ILE A 281 -15.53 11.29 11.10
CA ILE A 281 -14.10 11.49 11.37
C ILE A 281 -13.70 10.86 12.72
N GLU A 282 -14.59 10.86 13.68
CA GLU A 282 -14.40 10.27 15.01
C GLU A 282 -14.47 8.74 15.02
#